data_ecc2fc76528a0c6734d65a0c71d59d4f
#
_entry.id   ecc2fc76528a0c6734d65a0c71d59d4f
#
_cell.length_a   1.000
_cell.length_b   1.000
_cell.length_c   1.000
_cell.angle_alpha   90.00
_cell.angle_beta   90.00
_cell.angle_gamma   90.00
#
_symmetry.space_group_name_H-M   'P 1'
#
loop_
_entity.id
_entity.type
_entity.pdbx_description
1 polymer ?
#
loop_
_entity_poly.entity_id
_entity_poly.type
_entity_poly.pdbx_seq_one_letter_code
_entity_poly.pdbx_strand_id
1 'polypeptide(L)'
;MNLSVRKIVISGILGAIAILLGVTRLGFIPVPNVAGNATIMHVPAILGGVLEGPVVGILVGAIFGIFSFLNADNPLFADPLVSVLPRLFIGLVAYLVFAALRRVNLYLAWGAAGLFGTLTNTTLVLSMAVFRGYIPPAVIVTIIPQAIAEMIIAIVLTIAIARGVNLFQGGKGTQFTGKDDL
;
A
#
# COMPACT_ATOMS: atom_id res chain seq x y z
N MET A 1 1.95 -16.93 -17.10
CA MET A 1 2.65 -15.83 -16.39
C MET A 1 3.64 -16.49 -15.44
N ASN A 2 4.91 -16.54 -15.82
CA ASN A 2 5.95 -17.17 -14.98
C ASN A 2 6.48 -16.12 -13.99
N LEU A 3 6.12 -16.28 -12.70
CA LEU A 3 6.71 -15.47 -11.63
C LEU A 3 8.18 -15.82 -11.50
N SER A 4 9.07 -14.86 -11.72
CA SER A 4 10.50 -15.08 -11.46
C SER A 4 10.74 -15.31 -9.95
N VAL A 5 11.73 -16.13 -9.62
CA VAL A 5 12.12 -16.39 -8.22
C VAL A 5 12.37 -15.08 -7.46
N ARG A 6 12.98 -14.09 -8.12
CA ARG A 6 13.17 -12.75 -7.56
C ARG A 6 11.86 -12.10 -7.11
N LYS A 7 10.82 -12.10 -7.95
CA LYS A 7 9.51 -11.51 -7.61
C LYS A 7 8.86 -12.21 -6.42
N ILE A 8 8.98 -13.55 -6.33
CA ILE A 8 8.47 -14.33 -5.20
C ILE A 8 9.19 -13.94 -3.90
N VAL A 9 10.52 -13.89 -3.93
CA VAL A 9 11.34 -13.55 -2.75
C VAL A 9 11.04 -12.13 -2.27
N ILE A 10 10.99 -11.15 -3.17
CA ILE A 10 10.70 -9.76 -2.80
C ILE A 10 9.27 -9.61 -2.27
N SER A 11 8.29 -10.30 -2.87
CA SER A 11 6.91 -10.32 -2.34
C SER A 11 6.87 -10.89 -0.93
N GLY A 12 7.61 -11.96 -0.67
CA GLY A 12 7.73 -12.57 0.66
C GLY A 12 8.36 -11.61 1.69
N ILE A 13 9.45 -10.95 1.33
CA ILE A 13 10.14 -9.98 2.21
C ILE A 13 9.23 -8.79 2.53
N LEU A 14 8.65 -8.15 1.52
CA LEU A 14 7.76 -7.00 1.72
C LEU A 14 6.48 -7.39 2.47
N GLY A 15 5.95 -8.59 2.20
CA GLY A 15 4.82 -9.14 2.93
C GLY A 15 5.16 -9.39 4.40
N ALA A 16 6.33 -9.96 4.68
CA ALA A 16 6.83 -10.16 6.05
C ALA A 16 7.01 -8.83 6.80
N ILE A 17 7.50 -7.78 6.12
CA ILE A 17 7.59 -6.42 6.70
C ILE A 17 6.18 -5.89 7.04
N ALA A 18 5.20 -6.06 6.15
CA ALA A 18 3.82 -5.64 6.44
C ALA A 18 3.24 -6.37 7.65
N ILE A 19 3.46 -7.68 7.78
CA ILE A 19 3.05 -8.49 8.93
C ILE A 19 3.78 -8.03 10.20
N LEU A 20 5.10 -7.83 10.14
CA LEU A 20 5.91 -7.38 11.26
C LEU A 20 5.39 -6.03 11.81
N LEU A 21 5.10 -5.07 10.92
CA LEU A 21 4.53 -3.78 11.30
C LEU A 21 3.18 -3.94 12.02
N GLY A 22 2.37 -4.93 11.63
CA GLY A 22 1.10 -5.22 12.28
C GLY A 22 1.25 -5.91 13.63
N VAL A 23 2.05 -6.99 13.70
CA VAL A 23 2.25 -7.76 14.94
C VAL A 23 2.93 -6.94 16.02
N THR A 24 3.96 -6.16 15.66
CA THR A 24 4.69 -5.30 16.60
C THR A 24 3.95 -4.02 16.97
N ARG A 25 2.83 -3.74 16.31
CA ARG A 25 2.09 -2.48 16.38
C ARG A 25 2.89 -1.23 15.95
N LEU A 26 4.12 -1.38 15.47
CA LEU A 26 4.91 -0.28 14.92
C LEU A 26 4.30 0.33 13.65
N GLY A 27 3.46 -0.44 12.96
CA GLY A 27 2.70 0.02 11.80
C GLY A 27 1.50 0.91 12.12
N PHE A 28 1.19 1.12 13.41
CA PHE A 28 0.05 1.89 13.87
C PHE A 28 0.50 3.17 14.58
N ILE A 29 -0.02 4.29 14.12
CA ILE A 29 0.23 5.61 14.73
C ILE A 29 -1.05 6.01 15.45
N PRO A 30 -1.01 6.18 16.79
CA PRO A 30 -2.19 6.58 17.55
C PRO A 30 -2.70 7.94 17.06
N VAL A 31 -3.96 8.00 16.65
CA VAL A 31 -4.64 9.24 16.30
C VAL A 31 -5.91 9.34 17.14
N PRO A 32 -6.17 10.49 17.80
CA PRO A 32 -7.33 10.66 18.66
C PRO A 32 -8.60 10.86 17.83
N ASN A 33 -9.08 9.80 17.19
CA ASN A 33 -10.34 9.80 16.46
C ASN A 33 -11.08 8.46 16.60
N VAL A 34 -12.31 8.41 16.07
CA VAL A 34 -13.23 7.25 16.15
C VAL A 34 -12.73 6.06 15.31
N ALA A 35 -11.89 6.29 14.31
CA ALA A 35 -11.37 5.23 13.44
C ALA A 35 -10.17 4.49 14.07
N GLY A 36 -9.62 5.01 15.15
CA GLY A 36 -8.51 4.41 15.89
C GLY A 36 -7.14 4.86 15.40
N ASN A 37 -6.33 3.94 14.88
CA ASN A 37 -4.94 4.23 14.53
C ASN A 37 -4.75 4.49 13.04
N ALA A 38 -3.96 5.50 12.68
CA ALA A 38 -3.40 5.62 11.35
C ALA A 38 -2.44 4.44 11.08
N THR A 39 -2.35 3.97 9.84
CA THR A 39 -1.52 2.80 9.53
C THR A 39 -0.54 3.06 8.40
N ILE A 40 0.67 2.51 8.51
CA ILE A 40 1.69 2.48 7.45
C ILE A 40 1.87 1.08 6.85
N MET A 41 1.06 0.11 7.25
CA MET A 41 1.17 -1.28 6.80
C MET A 41 0.93 -1.47 5.30
N HIS A 42 0.29 -0.52 4.63
CA HIS A 42 0.06 -0.51 3.19
C HIS A 42 1.28 -0.04 2.38
N VAL A 43 2.26 0.63 3.01
CA VAL A 43 3.47 1.14 2.34
C VAL A 43 4.30 0.02 1.67
N PRO A 44 4.51 -1.16 2.26
CA PRO A 44 5.17 -2.28 1.58
C PRO A 44 4.47 -2.70 0.27
N ALA A 45 3.14 -2.65 0.19
CA ALA A 45 2.40 -2.97 -1.03
C ALA A 45 2.62 -1.90 -2.11
N ILE A 46 2.66 -0.61 -1.74
CA ILE A 46 3.00 0.50 -2.62
C ILE A 46 4.43 0.31 -3.18
N LEU A 47 5.39 0.04 -2.29
CA LEU A 47 6.79 -0.21 -2.68
C LEU A 47 6.92 -1.43 -3.59
N GLY A 48 6.19 -2.51 -3.32
CA GLY A 48 6.13 -3.67 -4.19
C GLY A 48 5.68 -3.32 -5.61
N GLY A 49 4.65 -2.50 -5.73
CA GLY A 49 4.16 -1.99 -7.01
C GLY A 49 5.20 -1.11 -7.72
N VAL A 50 5.77 -0.14 -7.00
CA VAL A 50 6.71 0.85 -7.55
C VAL A 50 8.06 0.24 -7.96
N LEU A 51 8.60 -0.69 -7.17
CA LEU A 51 9.96 -1.24 -7.36
C LEU A 51 10.00 -2.49 -8.23
N GLU A 52 8.97 -3.34 -8.15
CA GLU A 52 8.98 -4.67 -8.80
C GLU A 52 7.79 -4.91 -9.73
N GLY A 53 6.85 -3.97 -9.78
CA GLY A 53 5.73 -4.02 -10.70
C GLY A 53 4.40 -4.49 -10.10
N PRO A 54 3.33 -4.51 -10.91
CA PRO A 54 1.96 -4.66 -10.42
C PRO A 54 1.73 -6.00 -9.72
N VAL A 55 2.35 -7.07 -10.20
CA VAL A 55 2.18 -8.42 -9.65
C VAL A 55 2.69 -8.48 -8.21
N VAL A 56 3.90 -7.95 -7.95
CA VAL A 56 4.46 -7.89 -6.60
C VAL A 56 3.60 -7.02 -5.69
N GLY A 57 3.17 -5.86 -6.18
CA GLY A 57 2.26 -4.99 -5.45
C GLY A 57 0.96 -5.66 -5.04
N ILE A 58 0.33 -6.43 -5.95
CA ILE A 58 -0.89 -7.21 -5.67
C ILE A 58 -0.61 -8.32 -4.65
N LEU A 59 0.49 -9.07 -4.79
CA LEU A 59 0.84 -10.16 -3.87
C LEU A 59 1.09 -9.64 -2.46
N VAL A 60 1.86 -8.55 -2.31
CA VAL A 60 2.11 -7.92 -1.00
C VAL A 60 0.80 -7.38 -0.42
N GLY A 61 -0.04 -6.76 -1.24
CA GLY A 61 -1.38 -6.32 -0.85
C GLY A 61 -2.27 -7.48 -0.38
N ALA A 62 -2.21 -8.64 -1.07
CA ALA A 62 -2.93 -9.84 -0.65
C ALA A 62 -2.45 -10.34 0.71
N ILE A 63 -1.14 -10.44 0.93
CA ILE A 63 -0.54 -10.84 2.22
C ILE A 63 -1.00 -9.89 3.33
N PHE A 64 -0.93 -8.58 3.11
CA PHE A 64 -1.42 -7.57 4.05
C PHE A 64 -2.91 -7.71 4.33
N GLY A 65 -3.72 -7.91 3.29
CA GLY A 65 -5.18 -8.05 3.42
C GLY A 65 -5.58 -9.31 4.20
N ILE A 66 -4.94 -10.45 3.91
CA ILE A 66 -5.16 -11.71 4.63
C ILE A 66 -4.73 -11.55 6.09
N PHE A 67 -3.58 -10.95 6.36
CA PHE A 67 -3.14 -10.67 7.73
C PHE A 67 -4.15 -9.78 8.48
N SER A 68 -4.63 -8.70 7.86
CA SER A 68 -5.62 -7.80 8.43
C SER A 68 -6.95 -8.51 8.75
N PHE A 69 -7.36 -9.44 7.89
CA PHE A 69 -8.56 -10.27 8.09
C PHE A 69 -8.39 -11.23 9.26
N LEU A 70 -7.28 -11.96 9.32
CA LEU A 70 -7.03 -12.98 10.36
C LEU A 70 -6.77 -12.37 11.74
N ASN A 71 -6.27 -11.12 11.80
CA ASN A 71 -5.94 -10.42 13.04
C ASN A 71 -6.85 -9.18 13.24
N ALA A 72 -8.11 -9.30 12.89
CA ALA A 72 -9.07 -8.21 12.98
C ALA A 72 -9.41 -7.86 14.43
N ASP A 73 -8.90 -6.73 14.92
CA ASP A 73 -9.29 -6.16 16.23
C ASP A 73 -10.67 -5.49 16.19
N ASN A 74 -11.20 -5.22 14.98
CA ASN A 74 -12.47 -4.55 14.75
C ASN A 74 -13.36 -5.41 13.83
N PRO A 75 -14.65 -5.60 14.14
CA PRO A 75 -15.59 -6.36 13.30
C PRO A 75 -15.63 -5.95 11.83
N LEU A 76 -15.35 -4.67 11.54
CA LEU A 76 -15.19 -4.14 10.18
C LEU A 76 -14.15 -4.92 9.37
N PHE A 77 -13.00 -5.25 9.96
CA PHE A 77 -11.91 -5.96 9.29
C PHE A 77 -12.06 -7.48 9.34
N ALA A 78 -13.03 -8.01 10.08
CA ALA A 78 -13.41 -9.42 10.03
C ALA A 78 -14.21 -9.78 8.76
N ASP A 79 -14.53 -8.81 7.91
CA ASP A 79 -15.13 -9.03 6.59
C ASP A 79 -14.03 -9.06 5.51
N PRO A 80 -13.86 -10.17 4.76
CA PRO A 80 -12.82 -10.28 3.74
C PRO A 80 -13.00 -9.27 2.59
N LEU A 81 -14.23 -8.81 2.30
CA LEU A 81 -14.47 -7.79 1.29
C LEU A 81 -13.92 -6.43 1.72
N VAL A 82 -13.91 -6.13 3.01
CA VAL A 82 -13.37 -4.90 3.56
C VAL A 82 -11.87 -5.01 3.79
N SER A 83 -11.39 -6.21 4.20
CA SER A 83 -9.99 -6.41 4.55
C SER A 83 -9.09 -6.80 3.39
N VAL A 84 -9.54 -7.67 2.49
CA VAL A 84 -8.66 -8.22 1.45
C VAL A 84 -8.81 -7.46 0.14
N LEU A 85 -10.04 -7.28 -0.33
CA LEU A 85 -10.28 -6.72 -1.66
C LEU A 85 -9.62 -5.35 -1.89
N PRO A 86 -9.74 -4.35 -1.00
CA PRO A 86 -9.08 -3.05 -1.18
C PRO A 86 -7.56 -3.15 -1.27
N ARG A 87 -6.97 -4.07 -0.51
CA ARG A 87 -5.51 -4.23 -0.43
C ARG A 87 -4.88 -4.74 -1.71
N LEU A 88 -5.61 -5.50 -2.51
CA LEU A 88 -5.15 -5.97 -3.82
C LEU A 88 -4.89 -4.81 -4.78
N PHE A 89 -5.66 -3.74 -4.67
CA PHE A 89 -5.56 -2.59 -5.58
C PHE A 89 -4.48 -1.59 -5.20
N ILE A 90 -4.00 -1.56 -3.94
CA ILE A 90 -3.01 -0.58 -3.46
C ILE A 90 -1.76 -0.58 -4.35
N GLY A 91 -1.11 -1.73 -4.47
CA GLY A 91 0.13 -1.85 -5.24
C GLY A 91 -0.08 -1.74 -6.74
N LEU A 92 -1.24 -2.17 -7.24
CA LEU A 92 -1.60 -2.01 -8.66
C LEU A 92 -1.74 -0.53 -9.03
N VAL A 93 -2.52 0.25 -8.26
CA VAL A 93 -2.71 1.68 -8.51
C VAL A 93 -1.39 2.44 -8.33
N ALA A 94 -0.62 2.13 -7.29
CA ALA A 94 0.70 2.72 -7.07
C ALA A 94 1.62 2.50 -8.27
N TYR A 95 1.65 1.29 -8.84
CA TYR A 95 2.39 0.98 -10.06
C TYR A 95 1.91 1.80 -11.26
N LEU A 96 0.60 1.85 -11.51
CA LEU A 96 0.05 2.57 -12.67
C LEU A 96 0.39 4.07 -12.63
N VAL A 97 0.25 4.69 -11.45
CA VAL A 97 0.61 6.11 -11.23
C VAL A 97 2.11 6.32 -11.41
N PHE A 98 2.93 5.46 -10.82
CA PHE A 98 4.38 5.50 -11.00
C PHE A 98 4.77 5.37 -12.47
N ALA A 99 4.23 4.38 -13.19
CA ALA A 99 4.52 4.14 -14.59
C ALA A 99 4.16 5.33 -15.49
N ALA A 100 3.06 6.02 -15.19
CA ALA A 100 2.63 7.21 -15.92
C ALA A 100 3.58 8.40 -15.71
N LEU A 101 4.07 8.60 -14.49
CA LEU A 101 4.82 9.82 -14.11
C LEU A 101 6.34 9.66 -14.12
N ARG A 102 6.90 8.44 -14.11
CA ARG A 102 8.35 8.21 -14.03
C ARG A 102 9.18 8.82 -15.16
N ARG A 103 8.55 9.05 -16.32
CA ARG A 103 9.21 9.69 -17.47
C ARG A 103 9.29 11.22 -17.32
N VAL A 104 8.44 11.82 -16.50
CA VAL A 104 8.41 13.27 -16.24
C VAL A 104 9.37 13.61 -15.11
N ASN A 105 9.17 12.99 -13.94
CA ASN A 105 10.02 13.19 -12.77
C ASN A 105 9.90 11.99 -11.83
N LEU A 106 11.03 11.42 -11.46
CA LEU A 106 11.09 10.21 -10.66
C LEU A 106 10.60 10.43 -9.22
N TYR A 107 10.95 11.58 -8.62
CA TYR A 107 10.50 11.92 -7.27
C TYR A 107 9.00 12.19 -7.21
N LEU A 108 8.48 12.89 -8.23
CA LEU A 108 7.04 13.10 -8.39
C LEU A 108 6.32 11.76 -8.54
N ALA A 109 6.87 10.83 -9.32
CA ALA A 109 6.30 9.51 -9.54
C ALA A 109 6.23 8.69 -8.25
N TRP A 110 7.29 8.69 -7.43
CA TRP A 110 7.29 8.01 -6.14
C TRP A 110 6.30 8.64 -5.16
N GLY A 111 6.29 9.97 -5.05
CA GLY A 111 5.36 10.69 -4.17
C GLY A 111 3.90 10.47 -4.57
N ALA A 112 3.59 10.57 -5.86
CA ALA A 112 2.26 10.32 -6.38
C ALA A 112 1.83 8.86 -6.17
N ALA A 113 2.73 7.89 -6.34
CA ALA A 113 2.44 6.49 -6.05
C ALA A 113 2.10 6.27 -4.57
N GLY A 114 2.84 6.91 -3.65
CA GLY A 114 2.53 6.93 -2.22
C GLY A 114 1.15 7.50 -1.92
N LEU A 115 0.86 8.67 -2.50
CA LEU A 115 -0.43 9.35 -2.35
C LEU A 115 -1.60 8.49 -2.85
N PHE A 116 -1.55 8.10 -4.12
CA PHE A 116 -2.67 7.38 -4.74
C PHE A 116 -2.83 5.94 -4.25
N GLY A 117 -1.74 5.26 -3.86
CA GLY A 117 -1.80 3.95 -3.21
C GLY A 117 -2.53 4.03 -1.87
N THR A 118 -2.19 5.03 -1.03
CA THR A 118 -2.87 5.27 0.26
C THR A 118 -4.33 5.70 0.05
N LEU A 119 -4.58 6.62 -0.88
CA LEU A 119 -5.93 7.06 -1.21
C LEU A 119 -6.81 5.88 -1.65
N THR A 120 -6.26 4.98 -2.48
CA THR A 120 -6.94 3.75 -2.89
C THR A 120 -7.32 2.89 -1.69
N ASN A 121 -6.38 2.66 -0.77
CA ASN A 121 -6.65 1.91 0.45
C ASN A 121 -7.80 2.54 1.24
N THR A 122 -7.69 3.81 1.57
CA THR A 122 -8.67 4.51 2.40
C THR A 122 -10.04 4.55 1.73
N THR A 123 -10.09 4.95 0.45
CA THR A 123 -11.36 5.09 -0.28
C THR A 123 -12.08 3.75 -0.42
N LEU A 124 -11.38 2.68 -0.81
CA LEU A 124 -11.99 1.38 -1.01
C LEU A 124 -12.43 0.75 0.32
N VAL A 125 -11.62 0.86 1.38
CA VAL A 125 -12.00 0.36 2.72
C VAL A 125 -13.24 1.07 3.23
N LEU A 126 -13.26 2.40 3.19
CA LEU A 126 -14.41 3.18 3.68
C LEU A 126 -15.66 2.94 2.82
N SER A 127 -15.51 2.88 1.50
CA SER A 127 -16.63 2.57 0.59
C SER A 127 -17.23 1.19 0.88
N MET A 128 -16.39 0.17 1.06
CA MET A 128 -16.84 -1.18 1.41
C MET A 128 -17.47 -1.22 2.81
N ALA A 129 -16.89 -0.50 3.79
CA ALA A 129 -17.43 -0.42 5.14
C ALA A 129 -18.83 0.22 5.17
N VAL A 130 -19.05 1.28 4.40
CA VAL A 130 -20.38 1.90 4.26
C VAL A 130 -21.34 0.97 3.53
N PHE A 131 -20.91 0.37 2.41
CA PHE A 131 -21.72 -0.55 1.62
C PHE A 131 -22.19 -1.76 2.43
N ARG A 132 -21.33 -2.28 3.31
CA ARG A 132 -21.61 -3.39 4.21
C ARG A 132 -22.39 -2.97 5.48
N GLY A 133 -22.64 -1.67 5.66
CA GLY A 133 -23.40 -1.15 6.80
C GLY A 133 -22.64 -1.12 8.13
N TYR A 134 -21.31 -1.28 8.11
CA TYR A 134 -20.50 -1.22 9.33
C TYR A 134 -20.35 0.19 9.89
N ILE A 135 -20.31 1.21 9.02
CA ILE A 135 -20.23 2.61 9.41
C ILE A 135 -21.24 3.47 8.65
N PRO A 136 -21.86 4.46 9.29
CA PRO A 136 -22.66 5.45 8.57
C PRO A 136 -21.78 6.40 7.77
N PRO A 137 -22.24 6.92 6.60
CA PRO A 137 -21.46 7.83 5.75
C PRO A 137 -20.95 9.08 6.47
N ALA A 138 -21.67 9.56 7.47
CA ALA A 138 -21.29 10.75 8.25
C ALA A 138 -19.96 10.58 9.01
N VAL A 139 -19.57 9.35 9.36
CA VAL A 139 -18.32 9.05 10.06
C VAL A 139 -17.10 9.29 9.16
N ILE A 140 -17.25 9.24 7.83
CA ILE A 140 -16.13 9.47 6.89
C ILE A 140 -15.44 10.82 7.15
N VAL A 141 -16.22 11.85 7.47
CA VAL A 141 -15.67 13.19 7.72
C VAL A 141 -14.70 13.19 8.91
N THR A 142 -14.96 12.39 9.93
CA THR A 142 -14.09 12.29 11.13
C THR A 142 -12.77 11.56 10.85
N ILE A 143 -12.70 10.80 9.76
CA ILE A 143 -11.52 10.01 9.36
C ILE A 143 -10.59 10.82 8.44
N ILE A 144 -11.07 11.91 7.82
CA ILE A 144 -10.29 12.71 6.88
C ILE A 144 -8.92 13.17 7.45
N PRO A 145 -8.83 13.71 8.67
CA PRO A 145 -7.53 14.15 9.22
C PRO A 145 -6.52 13.00 9.34
N GLN A 146 -7.00 11.81 9.74
CA GLN A 146 -6.17 10.60 9.78
C GLN A 146 -5.70 10.20 8.38
N ALA A 147 -6.60 10.18 7.41
CA ALA A 147 -6.29 9.84 6.02
C ALA A 147 -5.23 10.78 5.42
N ILE A 148 -5.30 12.09 5.73
CA ILE A 148 -4.29 13.07 5.31
C ILE A 148 -2.93 12.74 5.95
N ALA A 149 -2.89 12.43 7.23
CA ALA A 149 -1.65 12.05 7.91
C ALA A 149 -1.03 10.79 7.30
N GLU A 150 -1.84 9.75 7.04
CA GLU A 150 -1.40 8.52 6.36
C GLU A 150 -0.83 8.81 4.97
N MET A 151 -1.48 9.66 4.18
CA MET A 151 -1.00 10.06 2.85
C MET A 151 0.35 10.76 2.92
N ILE A 152 0.52 11.73 3.82
CA ILE A 152 1.79 12.45 3.99
C ILE A 152 2.91 11.48 4.36
N ILE A 153 2.70 10.60 5.34
CA ILE A 153 3.68 9.61 5.77
C ILE A 153 4.01 8.65 4.64
N ALA A 154 3.02 8.16 3.90
CA ALA A 154 3.22 7.25 2.78
C ALA A 154 4.01 7.90 1.64
N ILE A 155 3.77 9.18 1.33
CA ILE A 155 4.55 9.96 0.35
C ILE A 155 6.02 9.99 0.78
N VAL A 156 6.28 10.41 2.01
CA VAL A 156 7.64 10.55 2.54
C VAL A 156 8.37 9.20 2.56
N LEU A 157 7.74 8.15 3.09
CA LEU A 157 8.33 6.82 3.16
C LEU A 157 8.57 6.23 1.77
N THR A 158 7.63 6.37 0.84
CA THR A 158 7.77 5.86 -0.52
C THR A 158 8.95 6.56 -1.23
N ILE A 159 9.06 7.88 -1.15
CA ILE A 159 10.19 8.62 -1.74
C ILE A 159 11.51 8.21 -1.08
N ALA A 160 11.58 8.18 0.25
CA ALA A 160 12.81 7.89 0.97
C ALA A 160 13.33 6.48 0.67
N ILE A 161 12.46 5.47 0.73
CA ILE A 161 12.85 4.07 0.51
C ILE A 161 13.16 3.83 -0.97
N ALA A 162 12.30 4.29 -1.89
CA ALA A 162 12.53 4.11 -3.32
C ALA A 162 13.81 4.81 -3.79
N ARG A 163 14.12 6.01 -3.26
CA ARG A 163 15.40 6.70 -3.50
C ARG A 163 16.58 5.88 -2.97
N GLY A 164 16.49 5.37 -1.73
CA GLY A 164 17.52 4.53 -1.13
C GLY A 164 17.81 3.33 -2.01
N VAL A 165 16.81 2.57 -2.42
CA VAL A 165 16.94 1.41 -3.31
C VAL A 165 17.56 1.81 -4.65
N ASN A 166 17.13 2.92 -5.25
CA ASN A 166 17.68 3.41 -6.52
C ASN A 166 19.17 3.76 -6.42
N LEU A 167 19.61 4.39 -5.32
CA LEU A 167 21.01 4.70 -5.08
C LEU A 167 21.86 3.43 -4.94
N PHE A 168 21.39 2.43 -4.20
CA PHE A 168 22.07 1.14 -4.06
C PHE A 168 22.17 0.36 -5.38
N GLN A 169 21.22 0.53 -6.29
CA GLN A 169 21.23 -0.07 -7.61
C GLN A 169 22.09 0.72 -8.64
N GLY A 170 22.90 1.67 -8.20
CA GLY A 170 23.85 2.42 -9.02
C GLY A 170 23.21 3.50 -9.88
N GLY A 171 22.12 4.10 -9.45
CA GLY A 171 21.46 5.19 -10.16
C GLY A 171 20.87 4.81 -11.53
N LYS A 172 20.98 3.55 -11.91
CA LYS A 172 20.21 3.00 -13.04
C LYS A 172 18.77 2.99 -12.54
N GLY A 173 18.05 4.06 -12.89
CA GLY A 173 16.63 4.18 -12.56
C GLY A 173 15.98 2.83 -12.79
N THR A 174 15.06 2.45 -11.91
CA THR A 174 14.32 1.19 -11.95
C THR A 174 14.05 0.85 -13.42
N GLN A 175 14.99 0.11 -14.03
CA GLN A 175 14.82 -0.40 -15.38
C GLN A 175 13.82 -1.55 -15.22
N PHE A 176 12.54 -1.20 -15.21
CA PHE A 176 11.54 -2.11 -15.74
C PHE A 176 11.94 -2.27 -17.22
N THR A 177 12.79 -3.24 -17.48
CA THR A 177 13.03 -3.74 -18.82
C THR A 177 11.69 -4.34 -19.25
N GLY A 178 10.85 -3.50 -19.85
CA GLY A 178 9.59 -3.92 -20.48
C GLY A 178 9.81 -4.76 -21.73
N LYS A 179 10.85 -5.60 -21.74
CA LYS A 179 11.13 -6.59 -22.79
C LYS A 179 10.73 -8.00 -22.38
N ASP A 180 10.48 -8.25 -21.08
CA ASP A 180 10.22 -9.61 -20.61
C ASP A 180 8.78 -9.83 -20.09
N ASP A 181 7.91 -8.80 -20.17
CA ASP A 181 6.54 -8.86 -19.63
C ASP A 181 5.44 -8.67 -20.70
N LEU A 182 5.75 -8.87 -22.03
CA LEU A 182 4.74 -8.98 -23.09
C LEU A 182 4.64 -10.41 -23.60
#